data_ccbe27428826c269c8a8abc9fd82919d
#
_entry.id   ccbe27428826c269c8a8abc9fd82919d
#
_cell.length_a   1.000
_cell.length_b   1.000
_cell.length_c   1.000
_cell.angle_alpha   90.00
_cell.angle_beta   90.00
_cell.angle_gamma   90.00
#
_symmetry.space_group_name_H-M   'P 1'
#
loop_
_entity.id
_entity.type
_entity.pdbx_description
1 polymer ?
#
loop_
_entity_poly.entity_id
_entity_poly.type
_entity_poly.pdbx_seq_one_letter_code
_entity_poly.pdbx_strand_id
1 'polypeptide(L)'
;YTTLFRSAGAFEYRLVRGEGANSNHWYLKTEDDQVRPEIGSYIANEESVQTSFVTRQLDRGGKTEYTDFFTGEKKSTSLWLRQVGRYNSWQDSSGNTKTRSNRYISQIGGDIAAWTDAENQQALHLGLMAGYAHSRAISHSVVNGQRSIGKTDGYGLGMYATWFEDEINQQGAYVDAWFNYSWFKSTVNGNDNPKEKYRSRGLTGSLEAGYTQKLGSNNYGDWYVQPQAQVIWM
;
A
#
# COMPACT_ATOMS: atom_id res chain seq x y z
N TYR A 1 -32.22 16.21 28.27
CA TYR A 1 -31.19 15.24 28.75
C TYR A 1 -30.02 15.33 27.80
N THR A 2 -28.93 15.94 28.22
CA THR A 2 -27.71 15.99 27.43
C THR A 2 -26.99 14.67 27.64
N THR A 3 -27.02 13.79 26.63
CA THR A 3 -26.30 12.54 26.64
C THR A 3 -24.82 12.87 26.44
N LEU A 4 -24.04 12.88 27.50
CA LEU A 4 -22.60 13.05 27.42
C LEU A 4 -21.99 11.73 26.96
N PHE A 5 -21.58 11.68 25.68
CA PHE A 5 -20.71 10.61 25.21
C PHE A 5 -19.27 10.94 25.62
N ARG A 6 -18.61 9.99 26.23
CA ARG A 6 -17.16 10.07 26.47
C ARG A 6 -16.51 8.84 25.86
N SER A 7 -15.55 9.07 25.03
CA SER A 7 -14.73 8.02 24.45
C SER A 7 -13.50 7.78 25.33
N ALA A 8 -13.23 6.51 25.63
CA ALA A 8 -12.02 6.07 26.30
C ALA A 8 -11.46 4.85 25.56
N GLY A 9 -10.21 4.95 25.10
CA GLY A 9 -9.63 3.90 24.27
C GLY A 9 -10.35 3.72 22.93
N ALA A 10 -10.62 2.48 22.58
CA ALA A 10 -11.25 2.09 21.31
C ALA A 10 -12.79 2.15 21.32
N PHE A 11 -13.40 2.32 22.46
CA PHE A 11 -14.86 2.20 22.64
C PHE A 11 -15.51 3.52 22.98
N GLU A 12 -16.79 3.62 22.67
CA GLU A 12 -17.66 4.70 23.08
C GLU A 12 -18.41 4.30 24.36
N TYR A 13 -18.54 5.24 25.28
CA TYR A 13 -19.22 5.07 26.54
C TYR A 13 -20.33 6.10 26.70
N ARG A 14 -21.45 5.66 27.25
CA ARG A 14 -22.58 6.48 27.63
C ARG A 14 -22.65 6.59 29.15
N LEU A 15 -22.83 7.80 29.66
CA LEU A 15 -23.07 8.01 31.08
C LEU A 15 -24.53 7.71 31.37
N VAL A 16 -24.76 6.70 32.20
CA VAL A 16 -26.11 6.28 32.63
C VAL A 16 -26.22 6.42 34.13
N ARG A 17 -27.38 6.86 34.59
CA ARG A 17 -27.72 6.90 36.01
C ARG A 17 -28.18 5.54 36.45
N GLY A 18 -27.75 5.07 37.62
CA GLY A 18 -28.21 3.83 38.19
C GLY A 18 -29.72 3.86 38.56
N GLU A 19 -30.30 2.71 38.70
CA GLU A 19 -31.73 2.52 39.05
C GLU A 19 -31.86 1.94 40.44
N GLY A 20 -33.03 2.14 41.06
CA GLY A 20 -33.37 1.60 42.40
C GLY A 20 -32.41 2.11 43.48
N ALA A 21 -31.81 1.20 44.26
CA ALA A 21 -30.88 1.52 45.35
C ALA A 21 -29.60 2.27 44.85
N ASN A 22 -29.28 2.18 43.57
CA ASN A 22 -28.13 2.81 42.96
C ASN A 22 -28.44 4.12 42.22
N SER A 23 -29.61 4.71 42.40
CA SER A 23 -30.09 5.90 41.73
C SER A 23 -29.19 7.15 41.90
N ASN A 24 -28.32 7.17 42.89
CA ASN A 24 -27.36 8.22 43.14
C ASN A 24 -25.98 7.98 42.50
N HIS A 25 -25.78 6.85 41.83
CA HIS A 25 -24.54 6.50 41.18
C HIS A 25 -24.65 6.71 39.67
N TRP A 26 -23.55 7.07 39.06
CA TRP A 26 -23.43 7.22 37.61
C TRP A 26 -22.41 6.20 37.08
N TYR A 27 -22.77 5.54 36.01
CA TYR A 27 -21.98 4.48 35.40
C TYR A 27 -21.62 4.87 33.94
N LEU A 28 -20.41 4.51 33.54
CA LEU A 28 -20.04 4.51 32.12
C LEU A 28 -20.40 3.13 31.56
N LYS A 29 -21.38 3.08 30.68
CA LYS A 29 -21.81 1.84 30.00
C LYS A 29 -21.45 1.92 28.53
N THR A 30 -20.81 0.88 27.99
CA THR A 30 -20.71 0.69 26.55
C THR A 30 -21.93 -0.08 26.07
N GLU A 31 -22.52 0.32 24.98
CA GLU A 31 -23.59 -0.40 24.30
C GLU A 31 -23.00 -1.12 23.11
N ASP A 32 -23.18 -2.45 23.07
CA ASP A 32 -22.91 -3.36 21.96
C ASP A 32 -21.59 -3.12 21.20
N ASP A 33 -20.45 -3.21 21.92
CA ASP A 33 -19.10 -3.14 21.32
C ASP A 33 -18.90 -2.01 20.30
N GLN A 34 -19.50 -0.85 20.56
CA GLN A 34 -19.41 0.31 19.67
C GLN A 34 -17.96 0.80 19.56
N VAL A 35 -17.31 0.38 18.49
CA VAL A 35 -15.97 0.83 18.13
C VAL A 35 -16.05 2.24 17.53
N ARG A 36 -15.20 3.12 17.99
CA ARG A 36 -15.11 4.49 17.48
C ARG A 36 -14.72 4.50 16.01
N PRO A 37 -15.33 5.37 15.17
CA PRO A 37 -14.99 5.44 13.74
C PRO A 37 -13.53 5.85 13.46
N GLU A 38 -12.85 6.50 14.43
CA GLU A 38 -11.43 6.79 14.33
C GLU A 38 -10.58 5.54 14.17
N ILE A 39 -10.96 4.42 14.79
CA ILE A 39 -10.26 3.13 14.67
C ILE A 39 -10.21 2.69 13.20
N GLY A 40 -11.32 2.79 12.47
CA GLY A 40 -11.35 2.51 11.04
C GLY A 40 -10.41 3.40 10.23
N SER A 41 -10.29 4.67 10.62
CA SER A 41 -9.34 5.61 9.98
C SER A 41 -7.88 5.27 10.31
N TYR A 42 -7.56 4.84 11.52
CA TYR A 42 -6.21 4.37 11.89
C TYR A 42 -5.82 3.11 11.12
N ILE A 43 -6.71 2.11 11.07
CA ILE A 43 -6.47 0.86 10.32
C ILE A 43 -6.24 1.16 8.84
N ALA A 44 -7.04 2.03 8.22
CA ALA A 44 -6.87 2.40 6.82
C ALA A 44 -5.56 3.17 6.56
N ASN A 45 -5.14 4.03 7.49
CA ASN A 45 -3.85 4.71 7.43
C ASN A 45 -2.70 3.70 7.55
N GLU A 46 -2.77 2.74 8.46
CA GLU A 46 -1.77 1.69 8.66
C GLU A 46 -1.66 0.79 7.42
N GLU A 47 -2.78 0.32 6.88
CA GLU A 47 -2.81 -0.42 5.62
C GLU A 47 -2.13 0.38 4.50
N SER A 48 -2.35 1.69 4.47
CA SER A 48 -1.70 2.57 3.49
C SER A 48 -0.19 2.62 3.68
N VAL A 49 0.29 2.75 4.91
CA VAL A 49 1.73 2.77 5.25
C VAL A 49 2.40 1.46 4.81
N GLN A 50 1.81 0.33 5.14
CA GLN A 50 2.41 -0.99 4.88
C GLN A 50 2.42 -1.37 3.40
N THR A 51 1.41 -0.98 2.62
CA THR A 51 1.21 -1.54 1.28
C THR A 51 1.47 -0.57 0.12
N SER A 52 1.79 0.71 0.38
CA SER A 52 1.90 1.71 -0.68
C SER A 52 3.06 1.46 -1.65
N PHE A 53 4.21 1.05 -1.16
CA PHE A 53 5.42 0.92 -1.98
C PHE A 53 5.82 -0.53 -2.29
N VAL A 54 4.93 -1.47 -2.02
CA VAL A 54 5.12 -2.88 -2.41
C VAL A 54 4.99 -3.01 -3.93
N THR A 55 6.00 -3.63 -4.55
CA THR A 55 6.03 -3.89 -6.00
C THR A 55 6.47 -5.33 -6.26
N ARG A 56 6.08 -5.85 -7.41
CA ARG A 56 6.60 -7.10 -7.99
C ARG A 56 7.60 -6.76 -9.10
N GLN A 57 8.37 -7.75 -9.51
CA GLN A 57 9.27 -7.60 -10.66
C GLN A 57 8.51 -7.11 -11.91
N LEU A 58 7.36 -7.68 -12.21
CA LEU A 58 6.51 -7.29 -13.34
C LEU A 58 6.00 -5.85 -13.29
N ASP A 59 5.85 -5.26 -12.11
CA ASP A 59 5.40 -3.88 -11.96
C ASP A 59 6.47 -2.85 -12.39
N ARG A 60 7.73 -3.30 -12.56
CA ARG A 60 8.91 -2.51 -12.91
C ARG A 60 9.49 -2.89 -14.27
N GLY A 61 8.90 -3.88 -14.93
CA GLY A 61 9.41 -4.41 -16.19
C GLY A 61 9.20 -3.50 -17.37
N GLY A 62 10.11 -3.59 -18.31
CA GLY A 62 10.01 -3.03 -19.65
C GLY A 62 11.18 -2.13 -20.03
N LYS A 63 11.90 -2.53 -21.07
CA LYS A 63 12.80 -1.61 -21.80
C LYS A 63 11.93 -0.77 -22.74
N THR A 64 11.96 0.54 -22.59
CA THR A 64 11.29 1.45 -23.53
C THR A 64 12.31 1.91 -24.56
N GLU A 65 12.06 1.59 -25.83
CA GLU A 65 12.85 2.13 -26.93
C GLU A 65 12.35 3.52 -27.31
N TYR A 66 13.26 4.44 -27.50
CA TYR A 66 12.96 5.78 -27.98
C TYR A 66 13.97 6.21 -29.05
N THR A 67 13.56 7.10 -29.92
CA THR A 67 14.46 7.72 -30.87
C THR A 67 14.96 9.04 -30.27
N ASP A 68 16.26 9.16 -30.10
CA ASP A 68 16.88 10.40 -29.63
C ASP A 68 16.60 11.52 -30.64
N PHE A 69 15.95 12.57 -30.17
CA PHE A 69 15.51 13.68 -31.01
C PHE A 69 16.70 14.44 -31.66
N PHE A 70 17.86 14.46 -31.01
CA PHE A 70 19.03 15.21 -31.49
C PHE A 70 19.92 14.38 -32.42
N THR A 71 20.05 13.08 -32.17
CA THR A 71 20.94 12.20 -32.93
C THR A 71 20.22 11.34 -33.95
N GLY A 72 18.91 11.16 -33.83
CA GLY A 72 18.11 10.23 -34.63
C GLY A 72 18.37 8.75 -34.32
N GLU A 73 19.20 8.45 -33.34
CA GLU A 73 19.54 7.08 -32.94
C GLU A 73 18.43 6.44 -32.10
N LYS A 74 18.19 5.15 -32.29
CA LYS A 74 17.35 4.36 -31.39
C LYS A 74 18.12 4.03 -30.12
N LYS A 75 17.58 4.45 -28.99
CA LYS A 75 18.10 4.18 -27.66
C LYS A 75 17.06 3.46 -26.84
N SER A 76 17.49 2.67 -25.88
CA SER A 76 16.62 2.04 -24.91
C SER A 76 16.83 2.66 -23.53
N THR A 77 15.76 2.73 -22.74
CA THR A 77 15.80 3.13 -21.33
C THR A 77 15.08 2.10 -20.48
N SER A 78 15.62 1.86 -19.32
CA SER A 78 14.98 1.06 -18.27
C SER A 78 14.08 1.89 -17.35
N LEU A 79 13.87 3.18 -17.69
CA LEU A 79 13.01 4.05 -16.90
C LEU A 79 11.57 3.52 -16.93
N TRP A 80 10.98 3.32 -15.74
CA TRP A 80 9.60 2.90 -15.58
C TRP A 80 8.82 3.87 -14.71
N LEU A 81 7.54 3.95 -14.97
CA LEU A 81 6.56 4.72 -14.19
C LEU A 81 5.38 3.82 -13.88
N ARG A 82 5.07 3.69 -12.59
CA ARG A 82 3.91 2.96 -12.10
C ARG A 82 2.93 3.91 -11.44
N GLN A 83 1.66 3.82 -11.83
CA GLN A 83 0.59 4.55 -11.18
C GLN A 83 -0.51 3.59 -10.77
N VAL A 84 -0.95 3.67 -9.52
CA VAL A 84 -1.98 2.79 -8.95
C VAL A 84 -3.04 3.61 -8.26
N GLY A 85 -4.29 3.43 -8.69
CA GLY A 85 -5.47 3.85 -7.96
C GLY A 85 -6.11 2.65 -7.28
N ARG A 86 -6.41 2.75 -5.99
CA ARG A 86 -7.10 1.69 -5.24
C ARG A 86 -8.28 2.26 -4.47
N TYR A 87 -9.39 1.57 -4.55
CA TYR A 87 -10.56 1.79 -3.71
C TYR A 87 -10.79 0.57 -2.83
N ASN A 88 -10.90 0.76 -1.52
CA ASN A 88 -11.27 -0.28 -0.57
C ASN A 88 -12.53 0.14 0.19
N SER A 89 -13.40 -0.82 0.48
CA SER A 89 -14.55 -0.65 1.36
C SER A 89 -14.69 -1.89 2.22
N TRP A 90 -14.73 -1.71 3.53
CA TRP A 90 -14.89 -2.79 4.49
C TRP A 90 -15.76 -2.35 5.66
N GLN A 91 -16.25 -3.31 6.39
CA GLN A 91 -17.06 -3.13 7.58
C GLN A 91 -16.43 -3.99 8.69
N ASP A 92 -16.47 -3.50 9.92
CA ASP A 92 -16.00 -4.27 11.06
C ASP A 92 -16.89 -5.49 11.33
N SER A 93 -16.40 -6.44 12.13
CA SER A 93 -17.11 -7.67 12.43
C SER A 93 -18.43 -7.46 13.20
N SER A 94 -18.53 -6.35 13.93
CA SER A 94 -19.78 -5.99 14.64
C SER A 94 -20.83 -5.38 13.72
N GLY A 95 -20.45 -4.95 12.52
CA GLY A 95 -21.32 -4.25 11.59
C GLY A 95 -21.52 -2.76 11.91
N ASN A 96 -20.94 -2.27 12.99
CA ASN A 96 -21.19 -0.94 13.53
C ASN A 96 -20.37 0.16 12.85
N THR A 97 -19.25 -0.19 12.21
CA THR A 97 -18.36 0.78 11.56
C THR A 97 -18.09 0.38 10.12
N LYS A 98 -18.32 1.31 9.20
CA LYS A 98 -18.03 1.14 7.77
C LYS A 98 -16.95 2.12 7.33
N THR A 99 -15.88 1.59 6.74
CA THR A 99 -14.73 2.39 6.27
C THR A 99 -14.60 2.26 4.76
N ARG A 100 -14.34 3.39 4.11
CA ARG A 100 -14.03 3.48 2.67
C ARG A 100 -12.74 4.25 2.52
N SER A 101 -11.81 3.75 1.71
CA SER A 101 -10.55 4.41 1.44
C SER A 101 -10.26 4.49 -0.05
N ASN A 102 -9.73 5.63 -0.46
CA ASN A 102 -9.16 5.86 -1.78
C ASN A 102 -7.67 6.08 -1.61
N ARG A 103 -6.87 5.42 -2.44
CA ARG A 103 -5.41 5.55 -2.45
C ARG A 103 -4.91 5.80 -3.86
N TYR A 104 -3.98 6.70 -3.97
CA TYR A 104 -3.21 6.96 -5.18
C TYR A 104 -1.72 6.77 -4.88
N ILE A 105 -1.03 6.04 -5.75
CA ILE A 105 0.39 5.77 -5.64
C ILE A 105 1.03 6.06 -6.99
N SER A 106 2.15 6.78 -6.97
CA SER A 106 3.01 7.01 -8.11
C SER A 106 4.43 6.59 -7.75
N GLN A 107 5.02 5.72 -8.55
CA GLN A 107 6.39 5.27 -8.39
C GLN A 107 7.12 5.43 -9.72
N ILE A 108 8.37 5.84 -9.64
CA ILE A 108 9.29 5.97 -10.76
C ILE A 108 10.60 5.29 -10.39
N GLY A 109 11.24 4.67 -11.35
CA GLY A 109 12.55 4.08 -11.15
C GLY A 109 13.20 3.72 -12.48
N GLY A 110 14.41 3.18 -12.38
CA GLY A 110 15.17 2.73 -13.54
C GLY A 110 16.48 2.11 -13.10
N ASP A 111 17.09 1.36 -14.02
CA ASP A 111 18.38 0.75 -13.79
C ASP A 111 19.49 1.79 -13.81
N ILE A 112 20.38 1.68 -12.86
CA ILE A 112 21.62 2.48 -12.80
C ILE A 112 22.82 1.68 -13.30
N ALA A 113 22.71 0.35 -13.29
CA ALA A 113 23.71 -0.57 -13.83
C ALA A 113 23.03 -1.85 -14.32
N ALA A 114 23.53 -2.38 -15.43
CA ALA A 114 23.13 -3.67 -15.96
C ALA A 114 24.36 -4.41 -16.49
N TRP A 115 24.44 -5.69 -16.19
CA TRP A 115 25.48 -6.61 -16.69
C TRP A 115 24.78 -7.73 -17.44
N THR A 116 25.17 -7.97 -18.66
CA THR A 116 24.63 -9.05 -19.49
C THR A 116 25.79 -9.96 -19.90
N ASP A 117 25.66 -11.24 -19.62
CA ASP A 117 26.55 -12.28 -20.12
C ASP A 117 25.93 -12.83 -21.42
N ALA A 118 26.54 -12.43 -22.53
CA ALA A 118 26.06 -12.80 -23.86
C ALA A 118 26.21 -14.32 -24.17
N GLU A 119 27.17 -15.00 -23.53
CA GLU A 119 27.38 -16.45 -23.75
C GLU A 119 26.31 -17.28 -23.04
N ASN A 120 25.92 -16.88 -21.83
CA ASN A 120 24.94 -17.59 -21.02
C ASN A 120 23.55 -16.94 -21.04
N GLN A 121 23.39 -15.82 -21.78
CA GLN A 121 22.12 -15.07 -21.89
C GLN A 121 21.59 -14.50 -20.57
N GLN A 122 22.41 -14.54 -19.52
CA GLN A 122 22.08 -14.06 -18.18
C GLN A 122 22.20 -12.55 -18.08
N ALA A 123 21.39 -11.96 -17.23
CA ALA A 123 21.50 -10.54 -16.94
C ALA A 123 21.27 -10.24 -15.46
N LEU A 124 21.98 -9.23 -14.96
CA LEU A 124 21.79 -8.67 -13.63
C LEU A 124 21.53 -7.18 -13.76
N HIS A 125 20.41 -6.72 -13.27
CA HIS A 125 20.00 -5.32 -13.23
C HIS A 125 20.06 -4.79 -11.80
N LEU A 126 20.63 -3.61 -11.60
CA LEU A 126 20.56 -2.85 -10.37
C LEU A 126 19.88 -1.52 -10.64
N GLY A 127 18.90 -1.16 -9.85
CA GLY A 127 18.14 0.05 -10.06
C GLY A 127 17.78 0.79 -8.78
N LEU A 128 17.33 2.03 -8.99
CA LEU A 128 16.79 2.89 -7.96
C LEU A 128 15.33 3.17 -8.23
N MET A 129 14.58 3.43 -7.17
CA MET A 129 13.17 3.78 -7.27
C MET A 129 12.78 4.82 -6.22
N ALA A 130 11.83 5.66 -6.59
CA ALA A 130 11.21 6.63 -5.71
C ALA A 130 9.69 6.54 -5.83
N GLY A 131 8.98 6.89 -4.77
CA GLY A 131 7.53 6.82 -4.76
C GLY A 131 6.88 7.91 -3.93
N TYR A 132 5.65 8.25 -4.33
CA TYR A 132 4.72 9.07 -3.59
C TYR A 132 3.40 8.31 -3.42
N ALA A 133 2.82 8.39 -2.24
CA ALA A 133 1.52 7.81 -1.93
C ALA A 133 0.63 8.81 -1.22
N HIS A 134 -0.63 8.87 -1.61
CA HIS A 134 -1.69 9.62 -0.96
C HIS A 134 -2.87 8.70 -0.67
N SER A 135 -3.36 8.70 0.56
CA SER A 135 -4.55 7.95 0.96
C SER A 135 -5.52 8.84 1.73
N ARG A 136 -6.80 8.62 1.48
CA ARG A 136 -7.89 9.21 2.24
C ARG A 136 -8.92 8.16 2.59
N ALA A 137 -9.16 7.98 3.87
CA ALA A 137 -10.17 7.10 4.40
C ALA A 137 -11.29 7.88 5.08
N ILE A 138 -12.50 7.36 4.98
CA ILE A 138 -13.69 7.87 5.66
C ILE A 138 -14.33 6.70 6.36
N SER A 139 -14.45 6.81 7.68
CA SER A 139 -15.06 5.82 8.54
C SER A 139 -16.33 6.40 9.17
N HIS A 140 -17.42 5.64 9.17
CA HIS A 140 -18.69 6.03 9.72
C HIS A 140 -19.16 5.00 10.73
N SER A 141 -19.65 5.46 11.88
CA SER A 141 -20.47 4.65 12.76
C SER A 141 -21.90 4.60 12.23
N VAL A 142 -22.41 3.40 12.04
CA VAL A 142 -23.79 3.16 11.59
C VAL A 142 -24.79 3.45 12.72
N VAL A 143 -24.36 3.34 13.97
CA VAL A 143 -25.24 3.43 15.15
C VAL A 143 -25.51 4.88 15.54
N ASN A 144 -24.48 5.73 15.60
CA ASN A 144 -24.61 7.11 16.08
C ASN A 144 -24.34 8.17 15.02
N GLY A 145 -24.04 7.76 13.77
CA GLY A 145 -23.78 8.68 12.66
C GLY A 145 -22.44 9.42 12.77
N GLN A 146 -21.60 9.12 13.75
CA GLN A 146 -20.30 9.75 13.90
C GLN A 146 -19.39 9.38 12.72
N ARG A 147 -18.45 10.27 12.41
CA ARG A 147 -17.56 10.14 11.28
C ARG A 147 -16.13 10.48 11.65
N SER A 148 -15.21 9.74 11.06
CA SER A 148 -13.78 10.05 11.11
C SER A 148 -13.18 10.09 9.72
N ILE A 149 -12.15 10.92 9.54
CA ILE A 149 -11.39 11.04 8.30
C ILE A 149 -9.93 10.78 8.61
N GLY A 150 -9.41 9.69 8.02
CA GLY A 150 -7.98 9.39 7.97
C GLY A 150 -7.36 9.94 6.69
N LYS A 151 -6.14 10.47 6.77
CA LYS A 151 -5.31 10.82 5.62
C LYS A 151 -3.89 10.42 5.87
N THR A 152 -3.22 9.94 4.83
CA THR A 152 -1.80 9.59 4.85
C THR A 152 -1.14 10.07 3.57
N ASP A 153 -0.07 10.82 3.72
CA ASP A 153 0.84 11.22 2.65
C ASP A 153 2.21 10.61 2.92
N GLY A 154 2.79 9.96 1.93
CA GLY A 154 4.04 9.24 2.08
C GLY A 154 4.97 9.34 0.90
N TYR A 155 6.25 9.18 1.18
CA TYR A 155 7.32 9.10 0.19
C TYR A 155 8.15 7.85 0.47
N GLY A 156 8.70 7.27 -0.57
CA GLY A 156 9.60 6.13 -0.48
C GLY A 156 10.80 6.31 -1.39
N LEU A 157 11.94 5.82 -0.92
CA LEU A 157 13.16 5.68 -1.72
C LEU A 157 13.67 4.25 -1.55
N GLY A 158 14.02 3.63 -2.66
CA GLY A 158 14.44 2.24 -2.65
C GLY A 158 15.42 1.90 -3.74
N MET A 159 15.94 0.70 -3.66
CA MET A 159 16.78 0.07 -4.65
C MET A 159 16.30 -1.35 -4.93
N TYR A 160 16.64 -1.85 -6.08
CA TYR A 160 16.33 -3.22 -6.47
C TYR A 160 17.47 -3.87 -7.22
N ALA A 161 17.49 -5.20 -7.18
CA ALA A 161 18.37 -6.04 -7.97
C ALA A 161 17.54 -7.17 -8.56
N THR A 162 17.64 -7.36 -9.88
CA THR A 162 16.92 -8.42 -10.59
C THR A 162 17.90 -9.21 -11.43
N TRP A 163 17.96 -10.51 -11.22
CA TRP A 163 18.72 -11.45 -12.03
C TRP A 163 17.79 -12.28 -12.90
N PHE A 164 18.15 -12.43 -14.17
CA PHE A 164 17.46 -13.25 -15.16
C PHE A 164 18.38 -14.35 -15.70
N GLU A 165 17.88 -15.56 -15.83
CA GLU A 165 18.57 -16.69 -16.46
C GLU A 165 18.68 -16.51 -17.97
N ASP A 166 17.62 -16.06 -18.64
CA ASP A 166 17.58 -15.77 -20.07
C ASP A 166 16.77 -14.49 -20.33
N GLU A 167 17.46 -13.35 -20.31
CA GLU A 167 16.84 -12.06 -20.60
C GLU A 167 16.48 -11.90 -22.08
N ILE A 168 17.28 -12.48 -22.98
CA ILE A 168 17.13 -12.29 -24.42
C ILE A 168 15.82 -12.91 -24.92
N ASN A 169 15.53 -14.14 -24.51
CA ASN A 169 14.32 -14.85 -24.89
C ASN A 169 13.16 -14.62 -23.91
N GLN A 170 13.40 -13.89 -22.82
CA GLN A 170 12.44 -13.63 -21.74
C GLN A 170 11.85 -14.93 -21.16
N GLN A 171 12.71 -15.92 -20.94
CA GLN A 171 12.36 -17.24 -20.41
C GLN A 171 13.32 -17.62 -19.27
N GLY A 172 12.98 -18.71 -18.57
CA GLY A 172 13.80 -19.22 -17.49
C GLY A 172 13.49 -18.62 -16.14
N ALA A 173 14.39 -18.87 -15.21
CA ALA A 173 14.28 -18.40 -13.83
C ALA A 173 14.63 -16.93 -13.69
N TYR A 174 14.02 -16.28 -12.73
CA TYR A 174 14.45 -14.97 -12.26
C TYR A 174 14.40 -14.88 -10.73
N VAL A 175 15.24 -14.04 -10.20
CA VAL A 175 15.25 -13.66 -8.78
C VAL A 175 15.28 -12.15 -8.69
N ASP A 176 14.39 -11.60 -7.90
CA ASP A 176 14.27 -10.18 -7.66
C ASP A 176 14.30 -9.87 -6.17
N ALA A 177 15.09 -8.91 -5.80
CA ALA A 177 15.15 -8.39 -4.45
C ALA A 177 15.05 -6.87 -4.47
N TRP A 178 14.27 -6.31 -3.56
CA TRP A 178 14.24 -4.87 -3.40
C TRP A 178 14.18 -4.48 -1.93
N PHE A 179 14.61 -3.26 -1.69
CA PHE A 179 14.60 -2.63 -0.38
C PHE A 179 14.09 -1.20 -0.51
N ASN A 180 13.22 -0.78 0.39
CA ASN A 180 12.62 0.55 0.38
C ASN A 180 12.59 1.15 1.79
N TYR A 181 13.05 2.39 1.92
CA TYR A 181 12.83 3.22 3.09
C TYR A 181 11.70 4.20 2.82
N SER A 182 10.74 4.25 3.71
CA SER A 182 9.55 5.08 3.56
C SER A 182 9.29 5.95 4.79
N TRP A 183 8.70 7.12 4.57
CA TRP A 183 8.24 8.02 5.61
C TRP A 183 6.88 8.58 5.27
N PHE A 184 6.01 8.63 6.27
CA PHE A 184 4.62 9.03 6.14
C PHE A 184 4.24 10.09 7.16
N LYS A 185 3.30 10.93 6.77
CA LYS A 185 2.58 11.86 7.63
C LYS A 185 1.12 11.49 7.60
N SER A 186 0.58 11.08 8.73
CA SER A 186 -0.80 10.65 8.86
C SER A 186 -1.59 11.59 9.77
N THR A 187 -2.87 11.68 9.49
CA THR A 187 -3.81 12.46 10.31
C THR A 187 -5.09 11.67 10.49
N VAL A 188 -5.69 11.79 11.66
CA VAL A 188 -7.03 11.31 11.96
C VAL A 188 -7.83 12.46 12.55
N ASN A 189 -9.03 12.67 12.04
CA ASN A 189 -9.93 13.72 12.46
C ASN A 189 -11.33 13.13 12.66
N GLY A 190 -11.74 13.01 13.90
CA GLY A 190 -13.09 12.61 14.30
C GLY A 190 -13.99 13.84 14.55
N ASN A 191 -15.30 13.60 14.73
CA ASN A 191 -16.25 14.68 14.99
C ASN A 191 -16.03 15.35 16.36
N ASP A 192 -15.74 14.52 17.37
CA ASP A 192 -15.72 14.96 18.78
C ASP A 192 -14.30 15.04 19.37
N ASN A 193 -13.29 14.75 18.56
CA ASN A 193 -11.90 14.75 19.02
C ASN A 193 -11.04 15.74 18.22
N PRO A 194 -10.04 16.32 18.87
CA PRO A 194 -9.07 17.15 18.17
C PRO A 194 -8.35 16.33 17.10
N LYS A 195 -8.04 16.97 15.99
CA LYS A 195 -7.29 16.36 14.90
C LYS A 195 -5.93 15.89 15.39
N GLU A 196 -5.69 14.61 15.26
CA GLU A 196 -4.40 14.00 15.55
C GLU A 196 -3.50 13.96 14.32
N LYS A 197 -2.20 14.15 14.55
CA LYS A 197 -1.17 14.09 13.52
C LYS A 197 -0.03 13.22 14.04
N TYR A 198 0.40 12.27 13.22
CA TYR A 198 1.53 11.41 13.57
C TYR A 198 2.40 11.13 12.35
N ARG A 199 3.60 10.61 12.59
CA ARG A 199 4.58 10.27 11.56
C ARG A 199 4.98 8.83 11.73
N SER A 200 5.07 8.13 10.61
CA SER A 200 5.57 6.76 10.54
C SER A 200 6.79 6.70 9.64
N ARG A 201 7.70 5.80 9.94
CA ARG A 201 8.88 5.48 9.10
C ARG A 201 9.01 3.98 9.10
N GLY A 202 9.39 3.42 7.97
CA GLY A 202 9.54 1.98 7.85
C GLY A 202 10.62 1.60 6.85
N LEU A 203 11.16 0.42 7.08
CA LEU A 203 12.01 -0.30 6.16
C LEU A 203 11.20 -1.49 5.66
N THR A 204 11.15 -1.66 4.37
CA THR A 204 10.47 -2.80 3.75
C THR A 204 11.44 -3.45 2.79
N GLY A 205 11.53 -4.77 2.84
CA GLY A 205 12.31 -5.57 1.93
C GLY A 205 11.48 -6.67 1.29
N SER A 206 11.93 -7.17 0.15
CA SER A 206 11.27 -8.25 -0.56
C SER A 206 12.27 -9.13 -1.27
N LEU A 207 11.95 -10.40 -1.34
CA LEU A 207 12.58 -11.37 -2.20
C LEU A 207 11.49 -12.09 -2.99
N GLU A 208 11.61 -12.06 -4.32
CA GLU A 208 10.70 -12.69 -5.26
C GLU A 208 11.51 -13.64 -6.15
N ALA A 209 10.97 -14.80 -6.47
CA ALA A 209 11.50 -15.72 -7.43
C ALA A 209 10.38 -16.27 -8.31
N GLY A 210 10.67 -16.48 -9.57
CA GLY A 210 9.73 -17.05 -10.51
C GLY A 210 10.42 -17.71 -11.70
N TYR A 211 9.59 -18.30 -12.54
CA TYR A 211 10.03 -18.96 -13.75
C TYR A 211 9.10 -18.61 -14.90
N THR A 212 9.67 -18.09 -15.98
CA THR A 212 8.90 -17.70 -17.18
C THR A 212 9.02 -18.78 -18.24
N GLN A 213 7.88 -19.34 -18.65
CA GLN A 213 7.79 -20.36 -19.68
C GLN A 213 6.94 -19.85 -20.85
N LYS A 214 7.52 -19.88 -22.06
CA LYS A 214 6.77 -19.62 -23.27
C LYS A 214 5.92 -20.84 -23.62
N LEU A 215 4.61 -20.63 -23.80
CA LEU A 215 3.65 -21.67 -24.16
C LEU A 215 3.48 -21.81 -25.69
N GLY A 216 3.67 -20.73 -26.44
CA GLY A 216 3.51 -20.71 -27.87
C GLY A 216 3.41 -19.31 -28.44
N SER A 217 3.34 -19.24 -29.77
CA SER A 217 3.16 -18.01 -30.54
C SER A 217 1.97 -18.14 -31.46
N ASN A 218 1.24 -17.05 -31.66
CA ASN A 218 0.21 -16.96 -32.70
C ASN A 218 0.32 -15.58 -33.41
N ASN A 219 -0.59 -15.33 -34.37
CA ASN A 219 -0.60 -14.06 -35.12
C ASN A 219 -0.84 -12.81 -34.28
N TYR A 220 -1.23 -12.95 -33.02
CA TYR A 220 -1.53 -11.84 -32.09
C TYR A 220 -0.42 -11.63 -31.05
N GLY A 221 0.55 -12.56 -30.94
CA GLY A 221 1.67 -12.46 -30.01
C GLY A 221 2.09 -13.78 -29.37
N ASP A 222 3.04 -13.67 -28.47
CA ASP A 222 3.58 -14.77 -27.70
C ASP A 222 2.82 -14.94 -26.39
N TRP A 223 2.62 -16.19 -25.98
CA TRP A 223 1.93 -16.57 -24.75
C TRP A 223 2.94 -17.10 -23.74
N TYR A 224 2.90 -16.56 -22.53
CA TYR A 224 3.79 -16.95 -21.44
C TYR A 224 2.99 -17.31 -20.19
N VAL A 225 3.51 -18.24 -19.39
CA VAL A 225 3.08 -18.48 -18.02
C VAL A 225 4.26 -18.21 -17.09
N GLN A 226 4.00 -17.52 -15.98
CA GLN A 226 5.05 -17.13 -15.03
C GLN A 226 4.58 -17.37 -13.58
N PRO A 227 4.75 -18.61 -13.07
CA PRO A 227 4.58 -18.85 -11.65
C PRO A 227 5.64 -18.07 -10.86
N GLN A 228 5.22 -17.43 -9.77
CA GLN A 228 6.10 -16.63 -8.92
C GLN A 228 5.70 -16.73 -7.46
N ALA A 229 6.65 -16.53 -6.57
CA ALA A 229 6.45 -16.42 -5.13
C ALA A 229 7.24 -15.23 -4.60
N GLN A 230 6.64 -14.46 -3.70
CA GLN A 230 7.25 -13.28 -3.10
C GLN A 230 7.10 -13.33 -1.58
N VAL A 231 8.17 -13.03 -0.87
CA VAL A 231 8.18 -12.81 0.58
C VAL A 231 8.52 -11.34 0.83
N ILE A 232 7.72 -10.70 1.66
CA ILE A 232 7.88 -9.30 2.04
C ILE A 232 7.99 -9.22 3.54
N TRP A 233 8.98 -8.46 4.05
CA TRP A 233 9.14 -8.15 5.46
C TRP A 233 9.12 -6.63 5.69
N MET A 234 8.53 -6.24 6.83
CA MET A 234 8.31 -4.84 7.20
C MET A 234 8.74 -4.59 8.65
#